data_49579237f5eb9e3215301af57a76d971
#
_entry.id   49579237f5eb9e3215301af57a76d971
#
_cell.length_a   1.000
_cell.length_b   1.000
_cell.length_c   1.000
_cell.angle_alpha   90.00
_cell.angle_beta   90.00
_cell.angle_gamma   90.00
#
_symmetry.space_group_name_H-M   'P 1'
#
loop_
_entity.id
_entity.type
_entity.pdbx_description
1 polymer ?
#
loop_
_entity_poly.entity_id
_entity_poly.type
_entity_poly.pdbx_seq_one_letter_code
_entity_poly.pdbx_strand_id
1 'polypeptide(L)'
;GQYKRLRNEFTGVLTGKGLSYGGSLARTEATGYGLCYFTDNMLKAAGRSFEGATVVISGSGNVAIYACEKATALGAKVVAMSDSNGFIHDPNGIDLALVKQIKEVERKRIREYVTVHPEAEYHEGCSGVWQIPCDIALPCATQNELDLESAKALIKNGCFAVAEGANMPCTPEA
;
A
#
# COMPACT_ATOMS: atom_id res chain seq x y z
N GLY A 1 -26.52 -12.63 -4.12
CA GLY A 1 -27.54 -12.09 -3.37
C GLY A 1 -28.87 -11.76 -4.05
N GLN A 2 -29.43 -10.63 -3.72
CA GLN A 2 -30.77 -10.19 -4.14
C GLN A 2 -30.93 -10.09 -5.65
N TYR A 3 -29.94 -9.59 -6.36
CA TYR A 3 -30.00 -9.47 -7.83
C TYR A 3 -30.21 -10.82 -8.52
N LYS A 4 -29.52 -11.86 -8.06
CA LYS A 4 -29.69 -13.23 -8.54
C LYS A 4 -31.13 -13.75 -8.33
N ARG A 5 -31.73 -13.41 -7.19
CA ARG A 5 -33.12 -13.82 -6.89
C ARG A 5 -34.14 -13.09 -7.76
N LEU A 6 -33.91 -11.82 -8.06
CA LEU A 6 -34.85 -10.99 -8.82
C LEU A 6 -34.79 -11.23 -10.32
N ARG A 7 -33.59 -11.49 -10.87
CA ARG A 7 -33.36 -11.65 -12.31
C ARG A 7 -33.07 -13.06 -12.77
N ASN A 8 -32.85 -14.00 -11.82
CA ASN A 8 -32.38 -15.35 -12.11
C ASN A 8 -31.09 -15.39 -12.93
N GLU A 9 -30.27 -14.37 -12.82
CA GLU A 9 -29.01 -14.20 -13.52
C GLU A 9 -27.87 -14.01 -12.53
N PHE A 10 -26.68 -14.53 -12.89
CA PHE A 10 -25.44 -14.34 -12.12
C PHE A 10 -24.35 -13.78 -13.03
N THR A 11 -24.55 -12.54 -13.50
CA THR A 11 -23.68 -11.87 -14.45
C THR A 11 -22.78 -10.80 -13.79
N GLY A 12 -23.08 -10.40 -12.56
CA GLY A 12 -22.31 -9.38 -11.85
C GLY A 12 -21.09 -9.94 -11.14
N VAL A 13 -19.97 -9.22 -11.20
CA VAL A 13 -18.78 -9.50 -10.41
C VAL A 13 -18.74 -8.57 -9.21
N LEU A 14 -18.91 -9.13 -8.01
CA LEU A 14 -18.70 -8.43 -6.75
C LEU A 14 -17.46 -8.98 -6.08
N THR A 15 -16.52 -8.12 -5.76
CA THR A 15 -15.27 -8.48 -5.09
C THR A 15 -15.39 -8.36 -3.57
N GLY A 16 -14.53 -9.07 -2.82
CA GLY A 16 -14.52 -8.99 -1.35
C GLY A 16 -15.68 -9.72 -0.67
N LYS A 17 -16.31 -10.67 -1.34
CA LYS A 17 -17.44 -11.45 -0.81
C LYS A 17 -17.00 -12.76 -0.15
N GLY A 18 -17.76 -13.24 0.85
CA GLY A 18 -17.51 -14.53 1.49
C GLY A 18 -17.73 -15.73 0.57
N LEU A 19 -17.23 -16.92 0.96
CA LEU A 19 -17.29 -18.15 0.18
C LEU A 19 -18.73 -18.51 -0.26
N SER A 20 -19.70 -18.35 0.62
CA SER A 20 -21.13 -18.62 0.34
C SER A 20 -21.70 -17.77 -0.81
N TYR A 21 -21.03 -16.69 -1.14
CA TYR A 21 -21.39 -15.78 -2.24
C TYR A 21 -20.42 -15.89 -3.44
N GLY A 22 -19.63 -16.95 -3.50
CA GLY A 22 -18.65 -17.18 -4.57
C GLY A 22 -17.35 -16.38 -4.41
N GLY A 23 -16.97 -16.07 -3.18
CA GLY A 23 -15.69 -15.43 -2.86
C GLY A 23 -14.52 -16.41 -2.76
N SER A 24 -13.32 -15.91 -2.59
CA SER A 24 -12.08 -16.68 -2.42
C SER A 24 -11.48 -16.47 -1.03
N LEU A 25 -10.95 -17.53 -0.41
CA LEU A 25 -10.27 -17.46 0.89
C LEU A 25 -8.97 -16.66 0.85
N ALA A 26 -8.25 -16.73 -0.27
CA ALA A 26 -6.95 -16.06 -0.43
C ALA A 26 -7.04 -14.64 -1.01
N ARG A 27 -8.24 -14.05 -1.09
CA ARG A 27 -8.43 -12.77 -1.77
C ARG A 27 -7.95 -11.57 -0.95
N THR A 28 -8.00 -11.66 0.37
CA THR A 28 -7.67 -10.54 1.26
C THR A 28 -6.24 -10.05 1.06
N GLU A 29 -5.28 -10.97 0.98
CA GLU A 29 -3.87 -10.68 0.79
C GLU A 29 -3.41 -10.68 -0.69
N ALA A 30 -4.23 -11.20 -1.60
CA ALA A 30 -3.80 -11.53 -2.97
C ALA A 30 -3.23 -10.34 -3.74
N THR A 31 -3.85 -9.19 -3.67
CA THR A 31 -3.39 -7.99 -4.41
C THR A 31 -2.07 -7.48 -3.86
N GLY A 32 -1.94 -7.34 -2.53
CA GLY A 32 -0.72 -6.85 -1.89
C GLY A 32 0.47 -7.79 -2.11
N TYR A 33 0.26 -9.10 -1.96
CA TYR A 33 1.30 -10.10 -2.21
C TYR A 33 1.68 -10.16 -3.69
N GLY A 34 0.68 -10.16 -4.59
CA GLY A 34 0.90 -10.18 -6.03
C GLY A 34 1.71 -8.98 -6.52
N LEU A 35 1.43 -7.80 -5.99
CA LEU A 35 2.21 -6.59 -6.24
C LEU A 35 3.69 -6.80 -5.88
N CYS A 36 3.97 -7.31 -4.68
CA CYS A 36 5.34 -7.52 -4.23
C CYS A 36 6.05 -8.62 -5.04
N TYR A 37 5.38 -9.71 -5.40
CA TYR A 37 5.96 -10.74 -6.26
C TYR A 37 6.30 -10.21 -7.66
N PHE A 38 5.40 -9.44 -8.26
CA PHE A 38 5.64 -8.81 -9.55
C PHE A 38 6.84 -7.85 -9.47
N THR A 39 6.85 -6.99 -8.44
CA THR A 39 7.93 -6.03 -8.21
C THR A 39 9.26 -6.73 -7.97
N ASP A 40 9.29 -7.79 -7.18
CA ASP A 40 10.50 -8.57 -6.93
C ASP A 40 11.09 -9.17 -8.21
N ASN A 41 10.24 -9.71 -9.08
CA ASN A 41 10.67 -10.22 -10.39
C ASN A 41 11.19 -9.10 -11.30
N MET A 42 10.54 -7.94 -11.31
CA MET A 42 10.99 -6.78 -12.06
C MET A 42 12.36 -6.28 -11.56
N LEU A 43 12.54 -6.19 -10.25
CA LEU A 43 13.81 -5.79 -9.63
C LEU A 43 14.93 -6.77 -9.94
N LYS A 44 14.68 -8.07 -9.85
CA LYS A 44 15.65 -9.12 -10.18
C LYS A 44 16.11 -9.04 -11.65
N ALA A 45 15.18 -8.78 -12.56
CA ALA A 45 15.52 -8.56 -13.98
C ALA A 45 16.43 -7.35 -14.19
N ALA A 46 16.34 -6.34 -13.32
CA ALA A 46 17.21 -5.16 -13.31
C ALA A 46 18.48 -5.32 -12.44
N GLY A 47 18.75 -6.52 -11.90
CA GLY A 47 19.88 -6.78 -11.01
C GLY A 47 19.71 -6.16 -9.62
N ARG A 48 18.49 -5.90 -9.18
CA ARG A 48 18.13 -5.30 -7.89
C ARG A 48 17.24 -6.24 -7.07
N SER A 49 16.96 -5.89 -5.82
CA SER A 49 16.06 -6.65 -4.95
C SER A 49 15.39 -5.75 -3.92
N PHE A 50 14.40 -6.29 -3.21
CA PHE A 50 13.83 -5.65 -2.02
C PHE A 50 14.81 -5.63 -0.84
N GLU A 51 15.74 -6.56 -0.78
CA GLU A 51 16.67 -6.69 0.36
C GLU A 51 17.47 -5.41 0.57
N GLY A 52 17.37 -4.84 1.77
CA GLY A 52 18.02 -3.58 2.13
C GLY A 52 17.40 -2.32 1.52
N ALA A 53 16.36 -2.45 0.71
CA ALA A 53 15.68 -1.31 0.11
C ALA A 53 14.76 -0.57 1.10
N THR A 54 14.71 0.74 0.97
CA THR A 54 13.74 1.59 1.68
C THR A 54 12.49 1.73 0.84
N VAL A 55 11.33 1.40 1.42
CA VAL A 55 10.04 1.37 0.73
C VAL A 55 9.07 2.35 1.36
N VAL A 56 8.34 3.08 0.53
CA VAL A 56 7.22 3.93 0.92
C VAL A 56 5.95 3.38 0.29
N ILE A 57 4.90 3.23 1.11
CA ILE A 57 3.60 2.70 0.68
C ILE A 57 2.53 3.74 0.97
N SER A 58 1.68 4.06 0.00
CA SER A 58 0.48 4.83 0.28
C SER A 58 -0.68 3.92 0.69
N GLY A 59 -1.55 4.46 1.52
CA GLY A 59 -2.68 3.73 2.08
C GLY A 59 -2.37 2.95 3.34
N SER A 60 -3.41 2.44 3.94
CA SER A 60 -3.39 1.60 5.14
C SER A 60 -4.55 0.59 5.15
N GLY A 61 -5.12 0.34 3.97
CA GLY A 61 -6.11 -0.72 3.74
C GLY A 61 -5.46 -2.06 3.43
N ASN A 62 -6.26 -3.04 2.99
CA ASN A 62 -5.79 -4.41 2.75
C ASN A 62 -4.59 -4.48 1.81
N VAL A 63 -4.62 -3.80 0.67
CA VAL A 63 -3.53 -3.83 -0.30
C VAL A 63 -2.23 -3.32 0.32
N ALA A 64 -2.29 -2.17 0.99
CA ALA A 64 -1.13 -1.55 1.63
C ALA A 64 -0.56 -2.39 2.78
N ILE A 65 -1.42 -2.94 3.64
CA ILE A 65 -1.03 -3.78 4.78
C ILE A 65 -0.30 -5.03 4.29
N TYR A 66 -0.87 -5.75 3.33
CA TYR A 66 -0.25 -6.98 2.82
C TYR A 66 0.96 -6.73 1.92
N ALA A 67 1.00 -5.59 1.21
CA ALA A 67 2.21 -5.14 0.52
C ALA A 67 3.34 -4.85 1.51
N CYS A 68 3.04 -4.17 2.62
CA CYS A 68 4.00 -3.92 3.70
C CYS A 68 4.52 -5.22 4.32
N GLU A 69 3.63 -6.16 4.63
CA GLU A 69 3.99 -7.47 5.18
C GLU A 69 4.95 -8.22 4.24
N LYS A 70 4.59 -8.29 2.96
CA LYS A 70 5.40 -9.03 1.98
C LYS A 70 6.72 -8.34 1.65
N ALA A 71 6.73 -7.02 1.47
CA ALA A 71 7.96 -6.26 1.24
C ALA A 71 8.95 -6.44 2.41
N THR A 72 8.45 -6.39 3.64
CA THR A 72 9.27 -6.64 4.84
C THR A 72 9.80 -8.08 4.86
N ALA A 73 9.00 -9.07 4.51
CA ALA A 73 9.43 -10.47 4.42
C ALA A 73 10.50 -10.69 3.33
N LEU A 74 10.50 -9.88 2.28
CA LEU A 74 11.52 -9.89 1.21
C LEU A 74 12.79 -9.09 1.58
N GLY A 75 12.87 -8.56 2.79
CA GLY A 75 14.05 -7.88 3.32
C GLY A 75 14.07 -6.36 3.17
N ALA A 76 12.97 -5.74 2.74
CA ALA A 76 12.84 -4.30 2.67
C ALA A 76 12.49 -3.67 4.03
N LYS A 77 12.82 -2.40 4.17
CA LYS A 77 12.37 -1.55 5.27
C LYS A 77 11.27 -0.63 4.77
N VAL A 78 10.03 -0.85 5.21
CA VAL A 78 8.91 0.07 4.94
C VAL A 78 8.94 1.16 5.99
N VAL A 79 9.13 2.41 5.55
CA VAL A 79 9.32 3.56 6.45
C VAL A 79 8.13 4.49 6.52
N ALA A 80 7.16 4.35 5.63
CA ALA A 80 5.98 5.20 5.62
C ALA A 80 4.74 4.48 5.10
N MET A 81 3.61 4.83 5.69
CA MET A 81 2.27 4.48 5.23
C MET A 81 1.35 5.69 5.38
N SER A 82 0.26 5.73 4.62
CA SER A 82 -0.67 6.85 4.66
C SER A 82 -2.13 6.40 4.83
N ASP A 83 -2.98 7.35 5.17
CA ASP A 83 -4.42 7.25 5.01
C ASP A 83 -4.95 8.52 4.31
N SER A 84 -6.26 8.69 4.24
CA SER A 84 -6.86 9.84 3.55
C SER A 84 -6.56 11.19 4.21
N ASN A 85 -6.13 11.21 5.47
CA ASN A 85 -5.90 12.44 6.23
C ASN A 85 -4.41 12.83 6.27
N GLY A 86 -3.50 11.85 6.23
CA GLY A 86 -2.07 12.12 6.34
C GLY A 86 -1.24 10.86 6.24
N PHE A 87 0.02 10.96 6.65
CA PHE A 87 0.94 9.84 6.60
C PHE A 87 1.80 9.76 7.87
N ILE A 88 2.29 8.56 8.15
CA ILE A 88 3.30 8.31 9.17
C ILE A 88 4.64 8.03 8.52
N HIS A 89 5.69 8.53 9.13
CA HIS A 89 7.08 8.25 8.77
C HIS A 89 7.81 7.71 9.99
N ASP A 90 8.24 6.46 9.90
CA ASP A 90 9.05 5.81 10.94
C ASP A 90 10.37 5.33 10.33
N PRO A 91 11.47 6.06 10.56
CA PRO A 91 12.79 5.70 10.03
C PRO A 91 13.29 4.32 10.49
N ASN A 92 12.77 3.81 11.60
CA ASN A 92 13.14 2.50 12.14
C ASN A 92 12.39 1.35 11.46
N GLY A 93 11.45 1.66 10.58
CA GLY A 93 10.56 0.71 9.95
C GLY A 93 9.17 0.66 10.62
N ILE A 94 8.14 0.56 9.80
CA ILE A 94 6.75 0.52 10.25
C ILE A 94 6.48 -0.74 11.08
N ASP A 95 5.93 -0.56 12.27
CA ASP A 95 5.35 -1.63 13.08
C ASP A 95 3.99 -2.03 12.49
N LEU A 96 4.02 -3.05 11.64
CA LEU A 96 2.82 -3.50 10.93
C LEU A 96 1.77 -4.07 11.89
N ALA A 97 2.17 -4.72 12.97
CA ALA A 97 1.23 -5.25 13.96
C ALA A 97 0.40 -4.12 14.57
N LEU A 98 1.04 -2.98 14.87
CA LEU A 98 0.35 -1.80 15.37
C LEU A 98 -0.57 -1.19 14.31
N VAL A 99 -0.14 -1.12 13.05
CA VAL A 99 -1.00 -0.63 11.95
C VAL A 99 -2.24 -1.51 11.79
N LYS A 100 -2.08 -2.82 11.81
CA LYS A 100 -3.21 -3.77 11.79
C LYS A 100 -4.16 -3.55 12.97
N GLN A 101 -3.62 -3.38 14.17
CA GLN A 101 -4.41 -3.10 15.37
C GLN A 101 -5.23 -1.82 15.19
N ILE A 102 -4.62 -0.74 14.77
CA ILE A 102 -5.28 0.56 14.57
C ILE A 102 -6.36 0.50 13.49
N LYS A 103 -6.06 -0.12 12.34
CA LYS A 103 -6.93 -0.09 11.16
C LYS A 103 -7.99 -1.17 11.16
N GLU A 104 -7.65 -2.39 11.51
CA GLU A 104 -8.54 -3.55 11.39
C GLU A 104 -9.37 -3.77 12.67
N VAL A 105 -8.77 -3.59 13.84
CA VAL A 105 -9.43 -3.83 15.13
C VAL A 105 -10.09 -2.56 15.66
N GLU A 106 -9.32 -1.48 15.83
CA GLU A 106 -9.84 -0.24 16.43
C GLU A 106 -10.55 0.65 15.41
N ARG A 107 -10.33 0.44 14.11
CA ARG A 107 -10.88 1.23 13.00
C ARG A 107 -10.64 2.73 13.14
N LYS A 108 -9.46 3.08 13.66
CA LYS A 108 -9.01 4.45 13.86
C LYS A 108 -8.15 4.95 12.69
N ARG A 109 -7.74 6.22 12.77
CA ARG A 109 -6.84 6.84 11.81
C ARG A 109 -5.39 6.47 12.10
N ILE A 110 -4.56 6.47 11.04
CA ILE A 110 -3.15 6.06 11.15
C ILE A 110 -2.33 6.99 12.08
N ARG A 111 -2.80 8.21 12.34
CA ARG A 111 -2.15 9.14 13.26
C ARG A 111 -1.99 8.57 14.69
N GLU A 112 -2.81 7.61 15.08
CA GLU A 112 -2.70 6.97 16.40
C GLU A 112 -1.39 6.19 16.55
N TYR A 113 -0.70 5.88 15.46
CA TYR A 113 0.61 5.22 15.46
C TYR A 113 1.64 5.97 16.31
N VAL A 114 1.70 7.30 16.21
CA VAL A 114 2.69 8.12 16.93
C VAL A 114 2.42 8.22 18.43
N THR A 115 1.26 7.84 18.91
CA THR A 115 0.98 7.75 20.35
C THR A 115 1.72 6.58 21.00
N VAL A 116 2.00 5.51 20.24
CA VAL A 116 2.74 4.31 20.68
C VAL A 116 4.21 4.43 20.31
N HIS A 117 4.52 4.97 19.14
CA HIS A 117 5.86 5.21 18.62
C HIS A 117 6.15 6.71 18.52
N PRO A 118 6.50 7.39 19.62
CA PRO A 118 6.73 8.85 19.62
C PRO A 118 7.96 9.28 18.81
N GLU A 119 8.85 8.36 18.45
CA GLU A 119 9.97 8.59 17.54
C GLU A 119 9.54 8.69 16.07
N ALA A 120 8.36 8.20 15.73
CA ALA A 120 7.77 8.36 14.41
C ALA A 120 7.11 9.74 14.27
N GLU A 121 6.98 10.20 13.02
CA GLU A 121 6.33 11.46 12.71
C GLU A 121 5.00 11.22 12.01
N TYR A 122 4.00 12.05 12.34
CA TYR A 122 2.75 12.15 11.61
C TYR A 122 2.68 13.51 10.92
N HIS A 123 2.30 13.51 9.66
CA HIS A 123 2.08 14.71 8.86
C HIS A 123 0.69 14.68 8.23
N GLU A 124 0.00 15.79 8.26
CA GLU A 124 -1.27 15.96 7.54
C GLU A 124 -1.03 16.06 6.03
N GLY A 125 -2.00 15.60 5.24
CA GLY A 125 -1.90 15.57 3.79
C GLY A 125 -1.23 14.30 3.26
N CYS A 126 -2.02 13.42 2.67
CA CYS A 126 -1.54 12.09 2.23
C CYS A 126 -0.48 12.13 1.12
N SER A 127 -0.51 13.14 0.24
CA SER A 127 0.45 13.28 -0.87
C SER A 127 1.88 13.55 -0.42
N GLY A 128 2.07 14.07 0.79
CA GLY A 128 3.40 14.31 1.37
C GLY A 128 4.23 13.02 1.55
N VAL A 129 3.61 11.86 1.55
CA VAL A 129 4.30 10.57 1.64
C VAL A 129 5.31 10.37 0.52
N TRP A 130 5.08 10.94 -0.66
CA TRP A 130 5.97 10.85 -1.82
C TRP A 130 7.19 11.77 -1.75
N GLN A 131 7.27 12.65 -0.75
CA GLN A 131 8.45 13.48 -0.48
C GLN A 131 9.53 12.75 0.34
N ILE A 132 9.19 11.61 0.93
CA ILE A 132 10.11 10.82 1.75
C ILE A 132 11.12 10.11 0.83
N PRO A 133 12.43 10.24 1.08
CA PRO A 133 13.43 9.49 0.31
C PRO A 133 13.22 7.99 0.42
N CYS A 134 13.13 7.32 -0.71
CA CYS A 134 12.95 5.86 -0.78
C CYS A 134 13.58 5.29 -2.05
N ASP A 135 13.79 3.99 -2.05
CA ASP A 135 14.26 3.24 -3.20
C ASP A 135 13.10 2.74 -4.06
N ILE A 136 12.01 2.35 -3.41
CA ILE A 136 10.82 1.77 -4.05
C ILE A 136 9.57 2.46 -3.50
N ALA A 137 8.68 2.87 -4.39
CA ALA A 137 7.38 3.44 -4.05
C ALA A 137 6.25 2.51 -4.50
N LEU A 138 5.33 2.21 -3.59
CA LEU A 138 4.17 1.34 -3.83
C LEU A 138 2.88 2.13 -3.58
N PRO A 139 2.30 2.75 -4.62
CA PRO A 139 1.00 3.41 -4.49
C PRO A 139 -0.12 2.36 -4.37
N CYS A 140 -0.69 2.27 -3.16
CA CYS A 140 -1.66 1.25 -2.76
C CYS A 140 -2.97 1.81 -2.21
N ALA A 141 -3.25 3.11 -2.38
CA ALA A 141 -4.43 3.75 -1.82
C ALA A 141 -5.52 4.01 -2.86
N THR A 142 -5.38 5.04 -3.65
CA THR A 142 -6.44 5.54 -4.51
C THR A 142 -5.97 5.90 -5.92
N GLN A 143 -6.93 6.08 -6.80
CA GLN A 143 -6.71 6.57 -8.15
C GLN A 143 -6.13 7.99 -8.14
N ASN A 144 -5.20 8.29 -9.04
CA ASN A 144 -4.59 9.61 -9.26
C ASN A 144 -3.91 10.21 -8.00
N GLU A 145 -3.41 9.36 -7.11
CA GLU A 145 -2.75 9.82 -5.88
C GLU A 145 -1.30 10.27 -6.07
N LEU A 146 -0.64 9.81 -7.13
CA LEU A 146 0.73 10.15 -7.48
C LEU A 146 0.72 11.04 -8.73
N ASP A 147 0.89 12.33 -8.53
CA ASP A 147 0.92 13.34 -9.59
C ASP A 147 2.34 13.63 -10.09
N LEU A 148 2.46 14.51 -11.09
CA LEU A 148 3.75 14.90 -11.67
C LEU A 148 4.74 15.44 -10.63
N GLU A 149 4.29 16.26 -9.69
CA GLU A 149 5.17 16.82 -8.65
C GLU A 149 5.67 15.73 -7.69
N SER A 150 4.80 14.79 -7.33
CA SER A 150 5.16 13.62 -6.54
C SER A 150 6.17 12.73 -7.27
N ALA A 151 5.97 12.51 -8.58
CA ALA A 151 6.90 11.74 -9.40
C ALA A 151 8.28 12.40 -9.47
N LYS A 152 8.34 13.72 -9.68
CA LYS A 152 9.60 14.49 -9.65
C LYS A 152 10.31 14.38 -8.31
N ALA A 153 9.57 14.44 -7.21
CA ALA A 153 10.13 14.30 -5.86
C ALA A 153 10.73 12.90 -5.65
N LEU A 154 10.04 11.85 -6.07
CA LEU A 154 10.55 10.48 -6.00
C LEU A 154 11.85 10.31 -6.80
N ILE A 155 11.90 10.80 -8.03
CA ILE A 155 13.09 10.72 -8.88
C ILE A 155 14.25 11.52 -8.24
N LYS A 156 14.00 12.74 -7.77
CA LYS A 156 15.00 13.58 -7.10
C LYS A 156 15.58 12.89 -5.87
N ASN A 157 14.77 12.14 -5.13
CA ASN A 157 15.17 11.43 -3.92
C ASN A 157 15.79 10.04 -4.20
N GLY A 158 15.99 9.67 -5.45
CA GLY A 158 16.67 8.44 -5.83
C GLY A 158 15.78 7.20 -5.91
N CYS A 159 14.47 7.35 -5.95
CA CYS A 159 13.55 6.24 -6.16
C CYS A 159 13.78 5.63 -7.54
N PHE A 160 14.05 4.32 -7.59
CA PHE A 160 14.35 3.63 -8.84
C PHE A 160 13.22 2.72 -9.33
N ALA A 161 12.19 2.49 -8.52
CA ALA A 161 11.06 1.67 -8.91
C ALA A 161 9.75 2.19 -8.30
N VAL A 162 8.72 2.23 -9.12
CA VAL A 162 7.34 2.47 -8.73
C VAL A 162 6.51 1.30 -9.22
N ALA A 163 5.73 0.68 -8.34
CA ALA A 163 4.84 -0.41 -8.70
C ALA A 163 3.44 -0.18 -8.13
N GLU A 164 2.47 -0.15 -9.00
CA GLU A 164 1.10 0.23 -8.69
C GLU A 164 0.29 -0.91 -8.06
N GLY A 165 -0.16 -0.73 -6.84
CA GLY A 165 -1.06 -1.65 -6.14
C GLY A 165 -2.53 -1.21 -6.15
N ALA A 166 -2.78 0.05 -6.44
CA ALA A 166 -4.12 0.60 -6.64
C ALA A 166 -4.49 0.65 -8.14
N ASN A 167 -5.75 0.93 -8.43
CA ASN A 167 -6.21 1.12 -9.79
C ASN A 167 -5.81 2.51 -10.29
N MET A 168 -4.92 2.59 -11.28
CA MET A 168 -4.45 3.84 -11.92
C MET A 168 -4.03 4.91 -10.89
N PRO A 169 -3.11 4.61 -9.94
CA PRO A 169 -2.74 5.57 -8.91
C PRO A 169 -1.84 6.70 -9.45
N CYS A 170 -1.07 6.45 -10.50
CA CYS A 170 -0.29 7.50 -11.16
C CYS A 170 -1.16 8.25 -12.17
N THR A 171 -0.98 9.57 -12.23
CA THR A 171 -1.59 10.36 -13.31
C THR A 171 -0.85 10.15 -14.62
N PRO A 172 -1.48 10.43 -15.80
CA PRO A 172 -0.79 10.29 -17.08
C PRO A 172 0.49 11.13 -17.21
N GLU A 173 0.55 12.25 -16.50
CA GLU A 173 1.72 13.14 -16.51
C GLU A 173 2.87 12.63 -15.62
N ALA A 174 2.56 11.79 -14.62
CA ALA A 174 3.55 11.19 -13.71
C ALA A 174 4.33 10.06 -14.36
#